data_5509e14929168fe3c4944f948885b885
#
_entry.id   5509e14929168fe3c4944f948885b885
#
_cell.length_a   1.000
_cell.length_b   1.000
_cell.length_c   1.000
_cell.angle_alpha   90.00
_cell.angle_beta   90.00
_cell.angle_gamma   90.00
#
_symmetry.space_group_name_H-M   'P 1'
#
loop_
_entity.id
_entity.type
_entity.pdbx_description
1 polymer ?
#
loop_
_entity_poly.entity_id
_entity_poly.type
_entity_poly.pdbx_seq_one_letter_code
_entity_poly.pdbx_strand_id
1 'polypeptide(L)'
;MDLRAYYDVHWTHVPEGGVDYSRLQLVVDALEPGEHVLDSGCGPGFLAALLKEHGIDVVATDVSRVGPERTRARGIDAQQVDLDTEQLPFADGSFDAVIANSNLEHLFFLRRHVKECVRCVRPGGKFIWLVPNIGHWHYRLWLLRGRLPMIPNSPSDEYHIRYLTAHEARKLLREAGLTQIRLRGHAGTWCRGLYPRVFTSRYTARTAALLYAPLVRARPSLFGRYLCFYAVKETT
;
A
#
# COMPACT_ATOMS: atom_id res chain seq x y z
N MET A 1 16.19 17.30 3.93
CA MET A 1 14.99 17.64 3.11
C MET A 1 13.79 17.40 4.00
N ASP A 2 12.89 18.34 4.12
CA ASP A 2 11.66 18.16 4.89
C ASP A 2 10.73 17.21 4.10
N LEU A 3 10.34 16.11 4.72
CA LEU A 3 9.50 15.07 4.10
C LEU A 3 8.14 15.65 3.65
N ARG A 4 7.56 16.57 4.44
CA ARG A 4 6.31 17.26 4.10
C ARG A 4 6.45 18.05 2.81
N ALA A 5 7.50 18.90 2.72
CA ALA A 5 7.77 19.70 1.53
C ALA A 5 8.02 18.83 0.28
N TYR A 6 8.70 17.69 0.46
CA TYR A 6 8.90 16.74 -0.63
C TYR A 6 7.56 16.20 -1.17
N TYR A 7 6.68 15.71 -0.28
CA TYR A 7 5.38 15.17 -0.72
C TYR A 7 4.41 16.24 -1.20
N ASP A 8 4.49 17.49 -0.72
CA ASP A 8 3.73 18.60 -1.29
C ASP A 8 4.06 18.81 -2.77
N VAL A 9 5.34 18.86 -3.10
CA VAL A 9 5.80 18.97 -4.50
C VAL A 9 5.42 17.71 -5.30
N HIS A 10 5.63 16.52 -4.74
CA HIS A 10 5.31 15.26 -5.41
C HIS A 10 3.83 15.18 -5.79
N TRP A 11 2.92 15.40 -4.82
CA TRP A 11 1.49 15.31 -5.06
C TRP A 11 0.93 16.42 -5.94
N THR A 12 1.62 17.55 -6.05
CA THR A 12 1.24 18.61 -7.01
C THR A 12 1.39 18.12 -8.45
N HIS A 13 2.39 17.30 -8.74
CA HIS A 13 2.73 16.89 -10.11
C HIS A 13 2.18 15.53 -10.53
N VAL A 14 1.62 14.73 -9.61
CA VAL A 14 1.02 13.43 -9.95
C VAL A 14 -0.27 13.65 -10.73
N PRO A 15 -0.34 13.21 -12.01
CA PRO A 15 -1.53 13.39 -12.83
C PRO A 15 -2.67 12.47 -12.40
N GLU A 16 -3.90 12.86 -12.71
CA GLU A 16 -5.06 11.99 -12.63
C GLU A 16 -4.83 10.75 -13.53
N GLY A 17 -5.11 9.56 -13.03
CA GLY A 17 -4.88 8.31 -13.77
C GLY A 17 -3.43 7.80 -13.78
N GLY A 18 -2.50 8.47 -13.10
CA GLY A 18 -1.10 8.01 -12.94
C GLY A 18 -0.92 6.80 -12.01
N VAL A 19 -2.00 6.17 -11.56
CA VAL A 19 -2.00 5.06 -10.59
C VAL A 19 -2.45 3.77 -11.27
N ASP A 20 -1.82 2.67 -10.89
CA ASP A 20 -2.27 1.32 -11.26
C ASP A 20 -3.49 0.91 -10.42
N TYR A 21 -4.68 1.24 -10.90
CA TYR A 21 -5.95 0.91 -10.24
C TYR A 21 -6.15 -0.61 -10.07
N SER A 22 -5.54 -1.43 -10.93
CA SER A 22 -5.72 -2.89 -10.85
C SER A 22 -5.15 -3.48 -9.55
N ARG A 23 -4.11 -2.89 -8.97
CA ARG A 23 -3.58 -3.29 -7.66
C ARG A 23 -4.49 -2.86 -6.50
N LEU A 24 -5.18 -1.72 -6.65
CA LEU A 24 -6.09 -1.17 -5.63
C LEU A 24 -7.34 -2.03 -5.48
N GLN A 25 -7.72 -2.77 -6.53
CA GLN A 25 -8.85 -3.72 -6.46
C GLN A 25 -8.65 -4.77 -5.36
N LEU A 26 -7.40 -5.15 -5.04
CA LEU A 26 -7.14 -6.04 -3.90
C LEU A 26 -7.63 -5.47 -2.57
N VAL A 27 -7.59 -4.14 -2.41
CA VAL A 27 -8.07 -3.46 -1.21
C VAL A 27 -9.60 -3.39 -1.23
N VAL A 28 -10.19 -2.97 -2.36
CA VAL A 28 -11.64 -2.89 -2.55
C VAL A 28 -12.31 -4.23 -2.28
N ASP A 29 -11.77 -5.33 -2.84
CA ASP A 29 -12.30 -6.70 -2.68
C ASP A 29 -12.34 -7.20 -1.22
N ALA A 30 -11.71 -6.50 -0.30
CA ALA A 30 -11.64 -6.88 1.12
C ALA A 30 -12.64 -6.13 2.00
N LEU A 31 -13.36 -5.19 1.43
CA LEU A 31 -14.25 -4.28 2.14
C LEU A 31 -15.70 -4.47 1.67
N GLU A 32 -16.63 -4.16 2.57
CA GLU A 32 -18.05 -4.22 2.29
C GLU A 32 -18.65 -2.80 2.27
N PRO A 33 -19.65 -2.52 1.41
CA PRO A 33 -20.33 -1.23 1.42
C PRO A 33 -20.85 -0.85 2.80
N GLY A 34 -20.65 0.41 3.19
CA GLY A 34 -21.05 0.94 4.50
C GLY A 34 -19.99 0.77 5.60
N GLU A 35 -18.88 0.05 5.37
CA GLU A 35 -17.77 0.03 6.34
C GLU A 35 -17.15 1.43 6.48
N HIS A 36 -16.85 1.82 7.74
CA HIS A 36 -16.12 3.04 8.08
C HIS A 36 -14.61 2.78 8.08
N VAL A 37 -13.88 3.41 7.17
CA VAL A 37 -12.51 3.04 6.83
C VAL A 37 -11.56 4.23 6.90
N LEU A 38 -10.37 4.04 7.48
CA LEU A 38 -9.27 4.99 7.42
C LEU A 38 -8.28 4.62 6.30
N ASP A 39 -8.06 5.51 5.34
CA ASP A 39 -6.93 5.47 4.39
C ASP A 39 -5.75 6.26 4.96
N SER A 40 -4.83 5.56 5.62
CA SER A 40 -3.66 6.16 6.26
C SER A 40 -2.53 6.29 5.25
N GLY A 41 -2.12 7.54 4.94
CA GLY A 41 -1.19 7.86 3.88
C GLY A 41 -1.85 7.87 2.50
N CYS A 42 -2.93 8.64 2.38
CA CYS A 42 -3.82 8.63 1.21
C CYS A 42 -3.23 9.27 -0.06
N GLY A 43 -2.16 10.07 0.07
CA GLY A 43 -1.67 10.90 -1.01
C GLY A 43 -2.79 11.78 -1.58
N PRO A 44 -2.93 11.89 -2.92
CA PRO A 44 -3.98 12.69 -3.55
C PRO A 44 -5.36 12.00 -3.57
N GLY A 45 -5.58 10.95 -2.78
CA GLY A 45 -6.89 10.35 -2.55
C GLY A 45 -7.40 9.41 -3.66
N PHE A 46 -6.55 8.82 -4.46
CA PHE A 46 -7.00 7.91 -5.55
C PHE A 46 -7.66 6.63 -5.02
N LEU A 47 -7.08 6.01 -3.98
CA LEU A 47 -7.70 4.86 -3.34
C LEU A 47 -8.98 5.26 -2.62
N ALA A 48 -8.93 6.33 -1.84
CA ALA A 48 -10.09 6.83 -1.10
C ALA A 48 -11.28 7.14 -2.04
N ALA A 49 -11.03 7.75 -3.21
CA ALA A 49 -12.08 7.99 -4.22
C ALA A 49 -12.66 6.68 -4.76
N LEU A 50 -11.81 5.70 -5.09
CA LEU A 50 -12.26 4.40 -5.56
C LEU A 50 -13.11 3.67 -4.51
N LEU A 51 -12.73 3.74 -3.24
CA LEU A 51 -13.48 3.16 -2.13
C LEU A 51 -14.86 3.83 -1.97
N LYS A 52 -14.90 5.15 -2.03
CA LYS A 52 -16.16 5.92 -2.00
C LYS A 52 -17.12 5.54 -3.13
N GLU A 53 -16.60 5.34 -4.35
CA GLU A 53 -17.38 4.85 -5.50
C GLU A 53 -18.01 3.47 -5.25
N HIS A 54 -17.38 2.65 -4.38
CA HIS A 54 -17.88 1.34 -3.95
C HIS A 54 -18.75 1.38 -2.68
N GLY A 55 -19.16 2.58 -2.26
CA GLY A 55 -20.06 2.75 -1.09
C GLY A 55 -19.38 2.60 0.27
N ILE A 56 -18.06 2.71 0.33
CA ILE A 56 -17.29 2.70 1.57
C ILE A 56 -17.26 4.12 2.15
N ASP A 57 -17.46 4.24 3.46
CA ASP A 57 -17.32 5.50 4.20
C ASP A 57 -15.85 5.71 4.57
N VAL A 58 -15.18 6.67 3.92
CA VAL A 58 -13.72 6.83 3.98
C VAL A 58 -13.33 8.14 4.64
N VAL A 59 -12.45 8.04 5.63
CA VAL A 59 -11.66 9.14 6.17
C VAL A 59 -10.20 8.92 5.78
N ALA A 60 -9.42 9.99 5.56
CA ALA A 60 -8.06 9.89 5.05
C ALA A 60 -7.06 10.76 5.81
N THR A 61 -5.79 10.33 5.84
CA THR A 61 -4.68 11.13 6.38
C THR A 61 -3.47 11.07 5.47
N ASP A 62 -2.67 12.14 5.43
CA ASP A 62 -1.36 12.18 4.75
C ASP A 62 -0.45 13.21 5.41
N VAL A 63 0.87 13.05 5.28
CA VAL A 63 1.85 14.00 5.84
C VAL A 63 1.88 15.33 5.09
N SER A 64 1.57 15.32 3.79
CA SER A 64 1.54 16.51 2.95
C SER A 64 0.29 17.36 3.21
N ARG A 65 0.36 18.62 2.84
CA ARG A 65 -0.80 19.50 2.77
C ARG A 65 -1.61 19.26 1.50
N VAL A 66 -0.92 19.08 0.39
CA VAL A 66 -1.51 18.94 -0.96
C VAL A 66 -2.33 17.64 -1.10
N GLY A 67 -1.87 16.53 -0.52
CA GLY A 67 -2.60 15.26 -0.58
C GLY A 67 -4.01 15.35 -0.01
N PRO A 68 -4.18 15.72 1.27
CA PRO A 68 -5.50 15.93 1.90
C PRO A 68 -6.34 17.01 1.21
N GLU A 69 -5.75 18.10 0.71
CA GLU A 69 -6.49 19.11 -0.08
C GLU A 69 -7.11 18.49 -1.33
N ARG A 70 -6.36 17.72 -2.11
CA ARG A 70 -6.86 17.00 -3.28
C ARG A 70 -7.89 15.94 -2.92
N THR A 71 -7.73 15.26 -1.79
CA THR A 71 -8.68 14.27 -1.29
C THR A 71 -10.00 14.91 -0.88
N ARG A 72 -9.95 16.06 -0.18
CA ARG A 72 -11.16 16.85 0.15
C ARG A 72 -11.88 17.37 -1.08
N ALA A 73 -11.15 17.74 -2.14
CA ALA A 73 -11.76 18.15 -3.41
C ALA A 73 -12.58 17.03 -4.09
N ARG A 74 -12.36 15.75 -3.68
CA ARG A 74 -13.16 14.59 -4.08
C ARG A 74 -14.35 14.33 -3.14
N GLY A 75 -14.58 15.22 -2.17
CA GLY A 75 -15.66 15.10 -1.18
C GLY A 75 -15.40 14.00 -0.14
N ILE A 76 -14.15 13.76 0.24
CA ILE A 76 -13.72 12.81 1.27
C ILE A 76 -13.09 13.60 2.39
N ASP A 77 -13.45 13.30 3.66
CA ASP A 77 -12.78 13.92 4.80
C ASP A 77 -11.31 13.47 4.87
N ALA A 78 -10.40 14.45 4.97
CA ALA A 78 -8.98 14.18 4.98
C ALA A 78 -8.21 15.19 5.82
N GLN A 79 -7.24 14.71 6.59
CA GLN A 79 -6.46 15.52 7.52
C GLN A 79 -4.97 15.39 7.25
N GLN A 80 -4.24 16.47 7.49
CA GLN A 80 -2.78 16.43 7.47
C GLN A 80 -2.28 15.85 8.80
N VAL A 81 -1.53 14.74 8.74
CA VAL A 81 -0.95 14.05 9.91
C VAL A 81 0.42 13.51 9.55
N ASP A 82 1.41 13.77 10.35
CA ASP A 82 2.74 13.18 10.23
C ASP A 82 2.73 11.77 10.83
N LEU A 83 2.66 10.77 9.97
CA LEU A 83 2.54 9.36 10.35
C LEU A 83 3.76 8.84 11.12
N ASP A 84 4.91 9.49 11.01
CA ASP A 84 6.12 9.14 11.76
C ASP A 84 6.12 9.67 13.19
N THR A 85 5.62 10.87 13.42
CA THR A 85 5.82 11.59 14.70
C THR A 85 4.53 11.88 15.45
N GLU A 86 3.39 11.95 14.77
CA GLU A 86 2.10 12.29 15.39
C GLU A 86 1.29 11.02 15.68
N GLN A 87 0.38 11.10 16.64
CA GLN A 87 -0.70 10.13 16.82
C GLN A 87 -1.80 10.38 15.80
N LEU A 88 -2.44 9.32 15.35
CA LEU A 88 -3.65 9.46 14.54
C LEU A 88 -4.78 10.11 15.37
N PRO A 89 -5.42 11.19 14.91
CA PRO A 89 -6.38 11.98 15.68
C PRO A 89 -7.76 11.30 15.76
N PHE A 90 -7.77 9.99 15.97
CA PHE A 90 -8.97 9.17 16.05
C PHE A 90 -8.99 8.35 17.34
N ALA A 91 -10.19 8.07 17.83
CA ALA A 91 -10.38 7.23 19.01
C ALA A 91 -9.98 5.77 18.75
N ASP A 92 -9.70 5.02 19.83
CA ASP A 92 -9.45 3.59 19.78
C ASP A 92 -10.67 2.87 19.21
N GLY A 93 -10.44 1.97 18.26
CA GLY A 93 -11.50 1.13 17.70
C GLY A 93 -12.56 1.89 16.89
N SER A 94 -12.24 3.07 16.35
CA SER A 94 -13.19 3.91 15.60
C SER A 94 -13.47 3.44 14.18
N PHE A 95 -12.66 2.55 13.61
CA PHE A 95 -12.79 2.11 12.23
C PHE A 95 -13.04 0.60 12.10
N ASP A 96 -13.87 0.21 11.14
CA ASP A 96 -14.06 -1.18 10.71
C ASP A 96 -12.79 -1.72 10.04
N ALA A 97 -12.12 -0.87 9.27
CA ALA A 97 -10.83 -1.19 8.67
C ALA A 97 -9.89 0.01 8.64
N VAL A 98 -8.58 -0.25 8.74
CA VAL A 98 -7.53 0.73 8.45
C VAL A 98 -6.67 0.20 7.30
N ILE A 99 -6.38 1.06 6.35
CA ILE A 99 -5.58 0.74 5.17
C ILE A 99 -4.27 1.49 5.22
N ALA A 100 -3.18 0.79 4.87
CA ALA A 100 -1.88 1.37 4.57
C ALA A 100 -1.49 0.96 3.14
N ASN A 101 -1.59 1.90 2.20
CA ASN A 101 -1.35 1.62 0.79
C ASN A 101 -0.03 2.25 0.31
N SER A 102 1.04 1.46 0.24
CA SER A 102 2.35 1.88 -0.26
C SER A 102 2.86 3.18 0.41
N ASN A 103 2.78 3.22 1.73
CA ASN A 103 3.25 4.34 2.55
C ASN A 103 4.20 3.89 3.67
N LEU A 104 4.02 2.68 4.21
CA LEU A 104 4.80 2.20 5.36
C LEU A 104 6.29 1.99 5.03
N GLU A 105 6.63 1.73 3.77
CA GLU A 105 8.01 1.62 3.28
C GLU A 105 8.78 2.93 3.31
N HIS A 106 8.08 4.05 3.44
CA HIS A 106 8.64 5.39 3.54
C HIS A 106 8.80 5.89 4.98
N LEU A 107 8.22 5.17 5.98
CA LEU A 107 8.22 5.62 7.36
C LEU A 107 9.51 5.22 8.11
N PHE A 108 10.05 6.17 8.87
CA PHE A 108 11.17 5.92 9.77
C PHE A 108 10.73 5.09 10.99
N PHE A 109 9.58 5.42 11.59
CA PHE A 109 9.02 4.74 12.77
C PHE A 109 7.87 3.78 12.40
N LEU A 110 8.08 2.97 11.36
CA LEU A 110 7.12 1.98 10.83
C LEU A 110 6.35 1.20 11.91
N ARG A 111 7.05 0.65 12.91
CA ARG A 111 6.42 -0.17 13.97
C ARG A 111 5.46 0.63 14.84
N ARG A 112 5.79 1.89 15.11
CA ARG A 112 4.93 2.81 15.86
C ARG A 112 3.66 3.08 15.09
N HIS A 113 3.78 3.41 13.81
CA HIS A 113 2.61 3.72 12.98
C HIS A 113 1.69 2.51 12.77
N VAL A 114 2.24 1.31 12.56
CA VAL A 114 1.41 0.08 12.50
C VAL A 114 0.63 -0.13 13.80
N LYS A 115 1.22 0.12 14.98
CA LYS A 115 0.51 0.04 16.27
C LYS A 115 -0.61 1.09 16.35
N GLU A 116 -0.39 2.31 15.88
CA GLU A 116 -1.40 3.37 15.80
C GLU A 116 -2.57 2.97 14.88
N CYS A 117 -2.27 2.44 13.70
CA CYS A 117 -3.30 1.89 12.82
C CYS A 117 -4.13 0.81 13.52
N VAL A 118 -3.47 -0.15 14.20
CA VAL A 118 -4.15 -1.23 14.95
C VAL A 118 -4.96 -0.68 16.12
N ARG A 119 -4.49 0.38 16.79
CA ARG A 119 -5.26 1.06 17.85
C ARG A 119 -6.60 1.56 17.31
N CYS A 120 -6.58 2.20 16.14
CA CYS A 120 -7.77 2.78 15.51
C CYS A 120 -8.74 1.72 14.93
N VAL A 121 -8.28 0.50 14.62
CA VAL A 121 -9.13 -0.62 14.21
C VAL A 121 -9.96 -1.12 15.39
N ARG A 122 -11.28 -1.34 15.22
CA ARG A 122 -12.13 -1.97 16.25
C ARG A 122 -11.75 -3.45 16.49
N PRO A 123 -12.07 -4.02 17.64
CA PRO A 123 -11.96 -5.47 17.85
C PRO A 123 -12.69 -6.24 16.75
N GLY A 124 -12.07 -7.24 16.16
CA GLY A 124 -12.59 -7.98 14.99
C GLY A 124 -12.52 -7.23 13.66
N GLY A 125 -12.07 -5.99 13.65
CA GLY A 125 -11.88 -5.18 12.44
C GLY A 125 -10.64 -5.56 11.65
N LYS A 126 -10.45 -4.95 10.48
CA LYS A 126 -9.45 -5.32 9.49
C LYS A 126 -8.30 -4.31 9.45
N PHE A 127 -7.08 -4.81 9.30
CA PHE A 127 -5.94 -4.02 8.84
C PHE A 127 -5.50 -4.53 7.47
N ILE A 128 -5.49 -3.63 6.48
CA ILE A 128 -5.16 -3.97 5.09
C ILE A 128 -3.88 -3.23 4.71
N TRP A 129 -2.86 -3.97 4.30
CA TRP A 129 -1.57 -3.40 3.95
C TRP A 129 -1.14 -3.82 2.55
N LEU A 130 -1.06 -2.87 1.64
CA LEU A 130 -0.50 -3.04 0.30
C LEU A 130 0.94 -2.49 0.28
N VAL A 131 1.92 -3.35 -0.05
CA VAL A 131 3.34 -3.01 0.03
C VAL A 131 4.11 -3.55 -1.18
N PRO A 132 5.12 -2.81 -1.71
CA PRO A 132 6.06 -3.32 -2.70
C PRO A 132 6.90 -4.48 -2.15
N ASN A 133 7.16 -5.50 -2.97
CA ASN A 133 7.82 -6.73 -2.57
C ASN A 133 9.27 -6.80 -3.03
N ILE A 134 10.23 -6.51 -2.14
CA ILE A 134 11.65 -6.72 -2.44
C ILE A 134 12.01 -8.21 -2.54
N GLY A 135 11.19 -9.10 -1.98
CA GLY A 135 11.34 -10.56 -2.09
C GLY A 135 10.93 -11.16 -3.44
N HIS A 136 10.54 -10.33 -4.42
CA HIS A 136 10.21 -10.77 -5.77
C HIS A 136 11.41 -11.47 -6.44
N TRP A 137 11.17 -12.50 -7.25
CA TRP A 137 12.21 -13.35 -7.81
C TRP A 137 13.31 -12.60 -8.58
N HIS A 138 13.01 -11.50 -9.29
CA HIS A 138 14.02 -10.67 -9.94
C HIS A 138 15.03 -10.08 -8.95
N TYR A 139 14.54 -9.53 -7.83
CA TYR A 139 15.41 -8.97 -6.79
C TYR A 139 16.27 -10.04 -6.16
N ARG A 140 15.72 -11.25 -5.93
CA ARG A 140 16.52 -12.38 -5.43
C ARG A 140 17.65 -12.73 -6.37
N LEU A 141 17.40 -12.78 -7.70
CA LEU A 141 18.43 -13.03 -8.70
C LEU A 141 19.48 -11.93 -8.78
N TRP A 142 19.08 -10.66 -8.65
CA TRP A 142 20.03 -9.55 -8.62
C TRP A 142 20.90 -9.59 -7.36
N LEU A 143 20.30 -9.78 -6.19
CA LEU A 143 21.03 -9.89 -4.92
C LEU A 143 22.01 -11.06 -4.93
N LEU A 144 21.66 -12.22 -5.51
CA LEU A 144 22.60 -13.33 -5.72
C LEU A 144 23.79 -12.96 -6.62
N ARG A 145 23.65 -11.94 -7.45
CA ARG A 145 24.72 -11.38 -8.30
C ARG A 145 25.38 -10.13 -7.67
N GLY A 146 25.15 -9.86 -6.39
CA GLY A 146 25.66 -8.68 -5.69
C GLY A 146 25.09 -7.36 -6.21
N ARG A 147 23.86 -7.34 -6.77
CA ARG A 147 23.24 -6.17 -7.36
C ARG A 147 21.90 -5.87 -6.69
N LEU A 148 21.64 -4.59 -6.45
CA LEU A 148 20.32 -4.06 -6.09
C LEU A 148 20.09 -2.78 -6.89
N PRO A 149 19.60 -2.89 -8.14
CA PRO A 149 19.38 -1.70 -8.96
C PRO A 149 18.29 -0.83 -8.37
N MET A 150 18.51 0.48 -8.28
CA MET A 150 17.46 1.45 -7.97
C MET A 150 16.61 1.67 -9.22
N ILE A 151 15.35 1.33 -9.14
CA ILE A 151 14.41 1.43 -10.25
C ILE A 151 13.23 2.28 -9.80
N PRO A 152 12.97 3.43 -10.44
CA PRO A 152 11.83 4.28 -10.08
C PRO A 152 10.50 3.53 -10.09
N ASN A 153 9.62 3.85 -9.17
CA ASN A 153 8.31 3.24 -9.00
C ASN A 153 8.34 1.71 -8.82
N SER A 154 9.39 1.18 -8.21
CA SER A 154 9.59 -0.25 -7.96
C SER A 154 9.86 -0.52 -6.47
N PRO A 155 9.89 -1.79 -6.04
CA PRO A 155 10.29 -2.11 -4.66
C PRO A 155 11.66 -1.58 -4.24
N SER A 156 12.58 -1.28 -5.17
CA SER A 156 13.88 -0.69 -4.90
C SER A 156 13.97 0.80 -5.31
N ASP A 157 12.86 1.50 -5.26
CA ASP A 157 12.82 2.95 -5.46
C ASP A 157 13.71 3.67 -4.44
N GLU A 158 14.35 4.77 -4.85
CA GLU A 158 15.28 5.54 -4.01
C GLU A 158 14.62 6.15 -2.77
N TYR A 159 13.29 6.35 -2.80
CA TYR A 159 12.53 6.89 -1.68
C TYR A 159 12.07 5.84 -0.66
N HIS A 160 12.24 4.54 -0.97
CA HIS A 160 11.94 3.47 -0.04
C HIS A 160 13.08 3.30 0.97
N ILE A 161 12.85 3.68 2.20
CA ILE A 161 13.82 3.48 3.30
C ILE A 161 13.67 2.12 3.98
N ARG A 162 12.61 1.37 3.65
CA ARG A 162 12.33 0.01 4.14
C ARG A 162 12.10 -0.95 2.98
N TYR A 163 12.88 -2.01 2.96
CA TYR A 163 12.73 -3.10 2.00
C TYR A 163 12.10 -4.29 2.69
N LEU A 164 10.82 -4.55 2.40
CA LEU A 164 10.03 -5.54 3.10
C LEU A 164 9.81 -6.80 2.26
N THR A 165 10.05 -7.95 2.88
CA THR A 165 9.65 -9.25 2.34
C THR A 165 8.32 -9.69 2.97
N ALA A 166 7.65 -10.67 2.36
CA ALA A 166 6.43 -11.24 2.93
C ALA A 166 6.64 -11.81 4.35
N HIS A 167 7.83 -12.31 4.65
CA HIS A 167 8.18 -12.85 5.98
C HIS A 167 8.22 -11.74 7.03
N GLU A 168 8.99 -10.68 6.76
CA GLU A 168 9.14 -9.55 7.69
C GLU A 168 7.82 -8.80 7.88
N ALA A 169 7.04 -8.61 6.81
CA ALA A 169 5.73 -8.00 6.91
C ALA A 169 4.78 -8.80 7.82
N ARG A 170 4.73 -10.14 7.66
CA ARG A 170 3.92 -10.99 8.55
C ARG A 170 4.38 -10.94 10.01
N LYS A 171 5.69 -10.93 10.24
CA LYS A 171 6.27 -10.81 11.59
C LYS A 171 5.81 -9.50 12.23
N LEU A 172 5.93 -8.38 11.52
CA LEU A 172 5.51 -7.08 11.98
C LEU A 172 4.02 -7.03 12.36
N LEU A 173 3.15 -7.61 11.53
CA LEU A 173 1.71 -7.65 11.79
C LEU A 173 1.40 -8.48 13.06
N ARG A 174 2.04 -9.64 13.25
CA ARG A 174 1.88 -10.44 14.47
C ARG A 174 2.35 -9.72 15.73
N GLU A 175 3.51 -9.04 15.65
CA GLU A 175 4.05 -8.23 16.75
C GLU A 175 3.15 -7.05 17.12
N ALA A 176 2.29 -6.61 16.18
CA ALA A 176 1.29 -5.59 16.41
C ALA A 176 -0.05 -6.13 16.96
N GLY A 177 -0.17 -7.44 17.24
CA GLY A 177 -1.38 -8.08 17.78
C GLY A 177 -2.43 -8.42 16.71
N LEU A 178 -2.02 -8.55 15.45
CA LEU A 178 -2.91 -8.92 14.36
C LEU A 178 -2.84 -10.44 14.08
N THR A 179 -3.99 -11.01 13.80
CA THR A 179 -4.20 -12.45 13.55
C THR A 179 -4.83 -12.69 12.17
N GLN A 180 -5.11 -13.94 11.83
CA GLN A 180 -5.75 -14.36 10.57
C GLN A 180 -5.09 -13.75 9.32
N ILE A 181 -3.76 -13.60 9.32
CA ILE A 181 -3.00 -12.90 8.28
C ILE A 181 -3.05 -13.67 6.96
N ARG A 182 -3.82 -13.17 6.01
CA ARG A 182 -3.90 -13.66 4.64
C ARG A 182 -3.02 -12.79 3.73
N LEU A 183 -2.54 -13.38 2.63
CA LEU A 183 -1.69 -12.71 1.66
C LEU A 183 -2.21 -12.96 0.25
N ARG A 184 -2.42 -11.88 -0.50
CA ARG A 184 -2.58 -11.91 -1.95
C ARG A 184 -1.43 -11.16 -2.62
N GLY A 185 -1.12 -11.52 -3.85
CA GLY A 185 -0.12 -10.82 -4.67
C GLY A 185 -0.78 -10.17 -5.86
N HIS A 186 -0.16 -9.09 -6.32
CA HIS A 186 -0.48 -8.46 -7.60
C HIS A 186 0.79 -8.37 -8.45
N ALA A 187 0.68 -8.69 -9.76
CA ALA A 187 1.81 -8.63 -10.68
C ALA A 187 2.36 -7.20 -10.83
N GLY A 188 1.50 -6.21 -10.66
CA GLY A 188 1.80 -4.80 -10.90
C GLY A 188 1.87 -4.47 -12.38
N THR A 189 1.90 -3.18 -12.69
CA THR A 189 2.25 -2.74 -14.03
C THR A 189 3.69 -3.18 -14.33
N TRP A 190 3.93 -3.61 -15.55
CA TRP A 190 5.22 -4.08 -15.97
C TRP A 190 6.21 -2.91 -15.96
N CYS A 191 6.99 -2.80 -14.89
CA CYS A 191 7.96 -1.74 -14.70
C CYS A 191 9.09 -1.89 -15.72
N ARG A 192 9.31 -0.85 -16.51
CA ARG A 192 10.46 -0.79 -17.43
C ARG A 192 11.74 -0.92 -16.60
N GLY A 193 12.63 -1.85 -16.99
CA GLY A 193 13.83 -2.16 -16.24
C GLY A 193 13.73 -3.35 -15.31
N LEU A 194 12.53 -3.69 -14.82
CA LEU A 194 12.29 -4.88 -14.00
C LEU A 194 12.01 -6.12 -14.87
N TYR A 195 11.29 -5.94 -15.97
CA TYR A 195 10.89 -7.04 -16.86
C TYR A 195 11.44 -6.87 -18.28
N PRO A 196 11.71 -7.98 -19.00
CA PRO A 196 12.08 -7.94 -20.41
C PRO A 196 11.05 -7.17 -21.26
N ARG A 197 11.52 -6.54 -22.34
CA ARG A 197 10.66 -5.73 -23.23
C ARG A 197 9.42 -6.48 -23.75
N VAL A 198 9.51 -7.79 -23.93
CA VAL A 198 8.37 -8.63 -24.35
C VAL A 198 7.18 -8.52 -23.40
N PHE A 199 7.41 -8.32 -22.10
CA PHE A 199 6.36 -8.17 -21.09
C PHE A 199 5.82 -6.74 -20.98
N THR A 200 6.55 -5.74 -21.46
CA THR A 200 6.18 -4.32 -21.37
C THR A 200 5.60 -3.76 -22.67
N SER A 201 5.56 -4.56 -23.74
CA SER A 201 4.97 -4.18 -25.01
C SER A 201 3.44 -4.13 -24.90
N ARG A 202 2.83 -3.08 -25.49
CA ARG A 202 1.36 -2.94 -25.56
C ARG A 202 0.65 -4.13 -26.20
N TYR A 203 1.34 -4.91 -27.04
CA TYR A 203 0.79 -6.06 -27.76
C TYR A 203 0.84 -7.36 -26.94
N THR A 204 1.83 -7.52 -26.06
CA THR A 204 2.08 -8.78 -25.33
C THR A 204 1.76 -8.69 -23.84
N ALA A 205 1.59 -7.47 -23.30
CA ALA A 205 1.40 -7.26 -21.86
C ALA A 205 0.16 -8.01 -21.30
N ARG A 206 -0.96 -8.01 -22.03
CA ARG A 206 -2.18 -8.72 -21.59
C ARG A 206 -1.97 -10.23 -21.52
N THR A 207 -1.38 -10.82 -22.56
CA THR A 207 -1.09 -12.27 -22.62
C THR A 207 -0.07 -12.66 -21.56
N ALA A 208 0.98 -11.85 -21.39
CA ALA A 208 1.98 -12.05 -20.35
C ALA A 208 1.36 -11.98 -18.94
N ALA A 209 0.47 -11.03 -18.69
CA ALA A 209 -0.25 -10.93 -17.41
C ALA A 209 -1.12 -12.14 -17.14
N LEU A 210 -1.86 -12.64 -18.14
CA LEU A 210 -2.67 -13.84 -18.02
C LEU A 210 -1.83 -15.09 -17.68
N LEU A 211 -0.71 -15.27 -18.36
CA LEU A 211 0.21 -16.40 -18.11
C LEU A 211 0.93 -16.29 -16.75
N TYR A 212 1.14 -15.07 -16.26
CA TYR A 212 1.85 -14.83 -15.01
C TYR A 212 0.92 -14.87 -13.77
N ALA A 213 -0.36 -14.56 -13.96
CA ALA A 213 -1.34 -14.50 -12.86
C ALA A 213 -1.44 -15.80 -12.03
N PRO A 214 -1.40 -17.03 -12.60
CA PRO A 214 -1.40 -18.27 -11.82
C PRO A 214 -0.18 -18.37 -10.89
N LEU A 215 1.00 -17.96 -11.35
CA LEU A 215 2.23 -17.96 -10.54
C LEU A 215 2.11 -16.99 -9.35
N VAL A 216 1.56 -15.80 -9.59
CA VAL A 216 1.31 -14.81 -8.53
C VAL A 216 0.32 -15.35 -7.50
N ARG A 217 -0.76 -16.01 -7.95
CA ARG A 217 -1.74 -16.62 -7.06
C ARG A 217 -1.15 -17.77 -6.23
N ALA A 218 -0.37 -18.64 -6.86
CA ALA A 218 0.24 -19.80 -6.20
C ALA A 218 1.34 -19.40 -5.20
N ARG A 219 2.17 -18.43 -5.55
CA ARG A 219 3.32 -17.98 -4.75
C ARG A 219 3.45 -16.47 -4.74
N PRO A 220 2.53 -15.73 -4.07
CA PRO A 220 2.51 -14.27 -4.06
C PRO A 220 3.83 -13.66 -3.55
N SER A 221 4.46 -14.24 -2.55
CA SER A 221 5.73 -13.76 -1.99
C SER A 221 6.92 -13.84 -2.96
N LEU A 222 6.83 -14.69 -4.00
CA LEU A 222 7.88 -14.86 -5.01
C LEU A 222 7.57 -14.12 -6.30
N PHE A 223 6.33 -14.16 -6.75
CA PHE A 223 5.93 -13.66 -8.06
C PHE A 223 5.11 -12.36 -8.00
N GLY A 224 4.53 -11.98 -6.85
CA GLY A 224 3.85 -10.71 -6.68
C GLY A 224 4.85 -9.56 -6.57
N ARG A 225 4.67 -8.53 -7.38
CA ARG A 225 5.41 -7.26 -7.25
C ARG A 225 4.86 -6.45 -6.07
N TYR A 226 3.56 -6.48 -5.88
CA TYR A 226 2.89 -5.95 -4.71
C TYR A 226 2.31 -7.09 -3.89
N LEU A 227 2.38 -6.93 -2.59
CA LEU A 227 1.79 -7.85 -1.61
C LEU A 227 0.68 -7.10 -0.87
N CYS A 228 -0.51 -7.69 -0.84
CA CYS A 228 -1.62 -7.20 -0.03
C CYS A 228 -1.85 -8.16 1.13
N PHE A 229 -1.63 -7.67 2.33
CA PHE A 229 -1.91 -8.37 3.58
C PHE A 229 -3.27 -7.96 4.10
N TYR A 230 -4.03 -8.95 4.52
CA TYR A 230 -5.31 -8.79 5.23
C TYR A 230 -5.14 -9.42 6.60
N ALA A 231 -5.33 -8.66 7.63
CA ALA A 231 -5.17 -9.12 9.00
C ALA A 231 -6.35 -8.64 9.85
N VAL A 232 -6.65 -9.36 10.92
CA VAL A 232 -7.76 -9.06 11.82
C VAL A 232 -7.23 -8.72 13.20
N LYS A 233 -7.76 -7.66 13.82
CA LYS A 233 -7.49 -7.36 15.23
C LYS A 233 -8.26 -8.33 16.10
N GLU A 234 -7.57 -8.92 17.09
CA GLU A 234 -8.23 -9.84 18.03
C GLU A 234 -9.42 -9.19 18.74
N THR A 235 -10.46 -9.99 18.95
CA THR A 235 -11.59 -9.65 19.83
C THR A 235 -11.19 -10.06 21.25
N THR A 236 -10.60 -9.12 21.98
CA THR A 236 -10.39 -9.30 23.43
C THR A 236 -11.62 -8.82 24.19
#